data_1a698873356fc4fe2d4505bbb5aac0b6
#
_entry.id   1a698873356fc4fe2d4505bbb5aac0b6
#
_cell.length_a   1.000
_cell.length_b   1.000
_cell.length_c   1.000
_cell.angle_alpha   90.00
_cell.angle_beta   90.00
_cell.angle_gamma   90.00
#
_symmetry.space_group_name_H-M   'P 1'
#
loop_
_entity.id
_entity.type
_entity.pdbx_description
1 polymer ?
#
loop_
_entity_poly.entity_id
_entity_poly.type
_entity_poly.pdbx_seq_one_letter_code
_entity_poly.pdbx_strand_id
1 'polypeptide(L)'
;MAGKRQPTDVVIANGRKHLSKAEEAERRAGEVKVYPAKTAKPPKWLPETLRKDFRAIGKRLIASGLYTELDADTLGRYLVAQHQWLIATGEAEKALAQRDQENADGWGKIQERYFKQARNCANDMGLTVTSRCRLVVPDTGKQATEDSNPMLELIRGGMDRYA
;
A
#
# COMPACT_ATOMS: atom_id res chain seq x y z
N MET A 1 -22.33 -15.97 -9.63
CA MET A 1 -21.91 -15.16 -8.47
C MET A 1 -21.55 -13.76 -8.95
N ALA A 2 -22.14 -12.71 -8.36
CA ALA A 2 -21.76 -11.33 -8.69
C ALA A 2 -20.32 -11.08 -8.21
N GLY A 3 -19.47 -10.57 -9.10
CA GLY A 3 -18.10 -10.19 -8.74
C GLY A 3 -18.07 -9.07 -7.68
N LYS A 4 -16.95 -8.94 -6.95
CA LYS A 4 -16.78 -7.85 -5.97
C LYS A 4 -16.97 -6.50 -6.65
N ARG A 5 -17.73 -5.60 -6.01
CA ARG A 5 -17.95 -4.24 -6.49
C ARG A 5 -16.60 -3.52 -6.56
N GLN A 6 -16.24 -3.02 -7.73
CA GLN A 6 -15.01 -2.25 -7.94
C GLN A 6 -15.32 -0.75 -7.88
N PRO A 7 -14.35 0.11 -7.47
CA PRO A 7 -14.49 1.55 -7.55
C PRO A 7 -14.83 2.01 -8.96
N THR A 8 -15.61 3.06 -9.10
CA THR A 8 -16.10 3.56 -10.40
C THR A 8 -14.95 3.92 -11.33
N ASP A 9 -13.91 4.56 -10.81
CA ASP A 9 -12.73 4.93 -11.60
C ASP A 9 -11.98 3.72 -12.16
N VAL A 10 -11.93 2.60 -11.39
CA VAL A 10 -11.35 1.33 -11.88
C VAL A 10 -12.18 0.75 -13.01
N VAL A 11 -13.50 0.81 -12.91
CA VAL A 11 -14.40 0.30 -13.96
C VAL A 11 -14.25 1.11 -15.25
N ILE A 12 -14.14 2.43 -15.12
CA ILE A 12 -13.93 3.34 -16.25
C ILE A 12 -12.56 3.10 -16.89
N ALA A 13 -11.50 3.03 -16.08
CA ALA A 13 -10.14 2.80 -16.57
C ALA A 13 -9.97 1.45 -17.27
N ASN A 14 -10.69 0.41 -16.83
CA ASN A 14 -10.66 -0.91 -17.45
C ASN A 14 -11.37 -0.96 -18.82
N GLY A 15 -12.20 0.02 -19.17
CA GLY A 15 -12.86 0.16 -20.46
C GLY A 15 -13.81 -0.99 -20.88
N ARG A 16 -13.97 -2.01 -20.01
CA ARG A 16 -14.79 -3.20 -20.33
C ARG A 16 -16.28 -2.97 -20.21
N LYS A 17 -16.70 -1.95 -19.47
CA LYS A 17 -18.09 -1.59 -19.25
C LYS A 17 -18.27 -0.09 -19.47
N HIS A 18 -19.02 0.29 -20.48
CA HIS A 18 -19.46 1.66 -20.66
C HIS A 18 -20.57 1.96 -19.64
N LEU A 19 -20.27 2.90 -18.72
CA LEU A 19 -21.26 3.42 -17.79
C LEU A 19 -21.94 4.63 -18.43
N SER A 20 -23.26 4.73 -18.30
CA SER A 20 -23.95 5.96 -18.62
C SER A 20 -23.59 7.03 -17.56
N LYS A 21 -23.73 8.31 -17.90
CA LYS A 21 -23.49 9.42 -16.94
C LYS A 21 -24.33 9.29 -15.67
N ALA A 22 -25.55 8.79 -15.79
CA ALA A 22 -26.45 8.56 -14.65
C ALA A 22 -25.95 7.42 -13.75
N GLU A 23 -25.55 6.28 -14.34
CA GLU A 23 -24.97 5.16 -13.59
C GLU A 23 -23.63 5.53 -12.92
N GLU A 24 -22.81 6.34 -13.60
CA GLU A 24 -21.56 6.84 -13.01
C GLU A 24 -21.85 7.73 -11.79
N ALA A 25 -22.77 8.67 -11.90
CA ALA A 25 -23.16 9.54 -10.80
C ALA A 25 -23.75 8.77 -9.62
N GLU A 26 -24.62 7.79 -9.86
CA GLU A 26 -25.19 6.93 -8.84
C GLU A 26 -24.11 6.09 -8.13
N ARG A 27 -23.18 5.51 -8.89
CA ARG A 27 -22.08 4.73 -8.34
C ARG A 27 -21.16 5.58 -7.49
N ARG A 28 -20.80 6.80 -7.96
CA ARG A 28 -19.96 7.74 -7.21
C ARG A 28 -20.65 8.24 -5.93
N ALA A 29 -21.97 8.46 -5.98
CA ALA A 29 -22.76 8.84 -4.80
C ALA A 29 -22.79 7.72 -3.74
N GLY A 30 -22.78 6.45 -4.17
CA GLY A 30 -22.77 5.30 -3.28
C GLY A 30 -21.37 4.85 -2.82
N GLU A 31 -20.30 5.52 -3.25
CA GLU A 31 -18.94 5.23 -2.80
C GLU A 31 -18.63 5.90 -1.45
N VAL A 32 -17.99 5.14 -0.57
CA VAL A 32 -17.57 5.68 0.73
C VAL A 32 -16.42 6.66 0.51
N LYS A 33 -16.67 7.94 0.79
CA LYS A 33 -15.60 8.96 0.75
C LYS A 33 -14.78 8.86 2.00
N VAL A 34 -13.55 8.37 1.87
CA VAL A 34 -12.59 8.36 2.96
C VAL A 34 -11.64 9.54 2.80
N TYR A 35 -11.56 10.37 3.83
CA TYR A 35 -10.70 11.55 3.80
C TYR A 35 -9.26 11.16 4.18
N PRO A 36 -8.23 11.67 3.47
CA PRO A 36 -6.85 11.42 3.84
C PRO A 36 -6.55 12.01 5.21
N ALA A 37 -5.82 11.26 6.03
CA ALA A 37 -5.40 11.72 7.33
C ALA A 37 -4.37 12.85 7.22
N LYS A 38 -4.44 13.83 8.12
CA LYS A 38 -3.43 14.92 8.19
C LYS A 38 -2.14 14.46 8.87
N THR A 39 -2.24 13.52 9.80
CA THR A 39 -1.10 13.02 10.58
C THR A 39 -1.26 11.52 10.85
N ALA A 40 -0.16 10.79 10.83
CA ALA A 40 -0.15 9.38 11.22
C ALA A 40 0.06 9.28 12.74
N LYS A 41 -1.01 8.95 13.47
CA LYS A 41 -0.98 8.74 14.93
C LYS A 41 -0.82 7.25 15.20
N PRO A 42 0.26 6.83 15.93
CA PRO A 42 0.43 5.43 16.26
C PRO A 42 -0.66 4.96 17.23
N PRO A 43 -1.21 3.75 17.05
CA PRO A 43 -2.18 3.19 17.98
C PRO A 43 -1.56 2.99 19.37
N LYS A 44 -2.39 3.05 20.42
CA LYS A 44 -1.93 2.98 21.82
C LYS A 44 -1.22 1.66 22.15
N TRP A 45 -1.63 0.58 21.51
CA TRP A 45 -1.08 -0.76 21.70
C TRP A 45 0.29 -0.97 21.02
N LEU A 46 0.68 -0.06 20.10
CA LEU A 46 1.95 -0.20 19.39
C LEU A 46 3.14 0.06 20.32
N PRO A 47 4.13 -0.85 20.38
CA PRO A 47 5.35 -0.67 21.16
C PRO A 47 6.04 0.65 20.85
N GLU A 48 6.60 1.27 21.87
CA GLU A 48 7.20 2.60 21.76
C GLU A 48 8.39 2.62 20.79
N THR A 49 9.14 1.54 20.74
CA THR A 49 10.27 1.34 19.81
C THR A 49 9.86 1.44 18.34
N LEU A 50 8.63 1.05 18.00
CA LEU A 50 8.13 1.06 16.62
C LEU A 50 7.38 2.35 16.24
N ARG A 51 7.10 3.24 17.21
CA ARG A 51 6.34 4.48 16.95
C ARG A 51 7.06 5.46 16.05
N LYS A 52 8.40 5.48 16.07
CA LYS A 52 9.20 6.32 15.17
C LYS A 52 9.02 5.88 13.72
N ASP A 53 9.14 4.58 13.47
CA ASP A 53 9.00 4.00 12.12
C ASP A 53 7.56 4.12 11.63
N PHE A 54 6.58 3.96 12.53
CA PHE A 54 5.17 4.21 12.23
C PHE A 54 4.94 5.61 11.67
N ARG A 55 5.46 6.65 12.34
CA ARG A 55 5.31 8.04 11.88
C ARG A 55 6.03 8.28 10.56
N ALA A 56 7.21 7.69 10.38
CA ALA A 56 8.00 7.83 9.16
C ALA A 56 7.30 7.24 7.94
N ILE A 57 6.78 6.01 8.06
CA ILE A 57 6.05 5.34 6.97
C ILE A 57 4.70 6.00 6.75
N GLY A 58 3.97 6.31 7.82
CA GLY A 58 2.68 6.99 7.75
C GLY A 58 2.76 8.34 7.06
N LYS A 59 3.82 9.14 7.31
CA LYS A 59 4.06 10.41 6.60
C LYS A 59 4.20 10.20 5.08
N ARG A 60 4.91 9.15 4.66
CA ARG A 60 5.09 8.82 3.23
C ARG A 60 3.77 8.38 2.60
N LEU A 61 2.98 7.58 3.31
CA LEU A 61 1.67 7.13 2.85
C LEU A 61 0.66 8.28 2.74
N ILE A 62 0.69 9.24 3.67
CA ILE A 62 -0.12 10.47 3.59
C ILE A 62 0.28 11.29 2.37
N ALA A 63 1.59 11.46 2.14
CA ALA A 63 2.09 12.22 1.00
C ALA A 63 1.69 11.60 -0.35
N SER A 64 1.52 10.28 -0.41
CA SER A 64 1.03 9.56 -1.61
C SER A 64 -0.50 9.41 -1.65
N GLY A 65 -1.25 10.00 -0.72
CA GLY A 65 -2.71 9.91 -0.69
C GLY A 65 -3.27 8.53 -0.32
N LEU A 66 -2.41 7.63 0.18
CA LEU A 66 -2.75 6.24 0.46
C LEU A 66 -3.09 5.95 1.93
N TYR A 67 -3.12 6.96 2.80
CA TYR A 67 -3.30 6.76 4.23
C TYR A 67 -4.51 7.50 4.77
N THR A 68 -5.32 6.77 5.50
CA THR A 68 -6.46 7.29 6.26
C THR A 68 -6.30 6.97 7.75
N GLU A 69 -7.11 7.57 8.61
CA GLU A 69 -7.08 7.23 10.04
C GLU A 69 -7.45 5.76 10.33
N LEU A 70 -8.21 5.14 9.42
CA LEU A 70 -8.61 3.73 9.53
C LEU A 70 -7.44 2.77 9.29
N ASP A 71 -6.39 3.21 8.63
CA ASP A 71 -5.22 2.38 8.30
C ASP A 71 -4.21 2.28 9.45
N ALA A 72 -4.43 3.01 10.55
CA ALA A 72 -3.50 3.06 11.67
C ALA A 72 -3.21 1.67 12.27
N ASP A 73 -4.23 0.85 12.45
CA ASP A 73 -4.07 -0.50 12.99
C ASP A 73 -3.35 -1.44 12.02
N THR A 74 -3.63 -1.32 10.72
CA THR A 74 -2.98 -2.13 9.67
C THR A 74 -1.50 -1.80 9.58
N LEU A 75 -1.13 -0.51 9.61
CA LEU A 75 0.26 -0.07 9.63
C LEU A 75 0.98 -0.53 10.91
N GLY A 76 0.30 -0.47 12.06
CA GLY A 76 0.83 -0.98 13.32
C GLY A 76 1.12 -2.48 13.26
N ARG A 77 0.18 -3.28 12.74
CA ARG A 77 0.34 -4.74 12.56
C ARG A 77 1.46 -5.07 11.59
N TYR A 78 1.57 -4.31 10.50
CA TYR A 78 2.70 -4.44 9.56
C TYR A 78 4.04 -4.31 10.27
N LEU A 79 4.22 -3.25 11.06
CA LEU A 79 5.48 -2.99 11.78
C LEU A 79 5.80 -4.06 12.82
N VAL A 80 4.80 -4.52 13.57
CA VAL A 80 5.00 -5.61 14.52
C VAL A 80 5.40 -6.90 13.80
N ALA A 81 4.72 -7.25 12.72
CA ALA A 81 5.06 -8.43 11.93
C ALA A 81 6.48 -8.33 11.34
N GLN A 82 6.85 -7.16 10.81
CA GLN A 82 8.20 -6.91 10.29
C GLN A 82 9.27 -7.02 11.38
N HIS A 83 9.01 -6.49 12.57
CA HIS A 83 9.93 -6.57 13.70
C HIS A 83 10.12 -8.02 14.18
N GLN A 84 9.03 -8.77 14.31
CA GLN A 84 9.08 -10.19 14.69
C GLN A 84 9.78 -11.04 13.62
N TRP A 85 9.58 -10.72 12.35
CA TRP A 85 10.30 -11.36 11.25
C TRP A 85 11.82 -11.17 11.37
N LEU A 86 12.28 -9.95 11.68
CA LEU A 86 13.69 -9.65 11.90
C LEU A 86 14.27 -10.43 13.08
N ILE A 87 13.55 -10.51 14.20
CA ILE A 87 13.96 -11.30 15.37
C ILE A 87 14.11 -12.77 14.97
N ALA A 88 13.08 -13.34 14.34
CA ALA A 88 13.10 -14.74 13.93
C ALA A 88 14.22 -15.05 12.93
N THR A 89 14.53 -14.12 12.04
CA THR A 89 15.66 -14.24 11.10
C THR A 89 16.99 -14.32 11.86
N GLY A 90 17.22 -13.40 12.80
CA GLY A 90 18.46 -13.40 13.59
C GLY A 90 18.62 -14.65 14.47
N GLU A 91 17.52 -15.17 15.04
CA GLU A 91 17.58 -16.41 15.84
C GLU A 91 17.80 -17.66 14.97
N ALA A 92 17.19 -17.70 13.77
CA ALA A 92 17.47 -18.78 12.81
C ALA A 92 18.95 -18.79 12.37
N GLU A 93 19.53 -17.62 12.08
CA GLU A 93 20.95 -17.49 11.74
C GLU A 93 21.86 -17.97 12.86
N LYS A 94 21.56 -17.63 14.12
CA LYS A 94 22.31 -18.09 15.29
C LYS A 94 22.25 -19.63 15.45
N ALA A 95 21.06 -20.20 15.28
CA ALA A 95 20.87 -21.66 15.37
C ALA A 95 21.67 -22.38 14.27
N LEU A 96 21.64 -21.86 13.03
CA LEU A 96 22.43 -22.40 11.92
C LEU A 96 23.95 -22.33 12.20
N ALA A 97 24.42 -21.21 12.75
CA ALA A 97 25.85 -21.08 13.13
C ALA A 97 26.27 -22.10 14.21
N GLN A 98 25.34 -22.46 15.09
CA GLN A 98 25.54 -23.47 16.13
C GLN A 98 25.31 -24.91 15.62
N ARG A 99 24.96 -25.10 14.36
CA ARG A 99 24.55 -26.36 13.72
C ARG A 99 23.36 -27.04 14.39
N ASP A 100 22.50 -26.24 15.02
CA ASP A 100 21.25 -26.66 15.64
C ASP A 100 20.12 -26.59 14.63
N GLN A 101 19.96 -27.68 13.88
CA GLN A 101 19.00 -27.77 12.79
C GLN A 101 17.55 -27.69 13.29
N GLU A 102 17.23 -28.26 14.43
CA GLU A 102 15.89 -28.30 14.98
C GLU A 102 15.43 -26.89 15.36
N ASN A 103 16.24 -26.12 16.07
CA ASN A 103 15.94 -24.74 16.39
C ASN A 103 15.92 -23.84 15.14
N ALA A 104 16.84 -24.07 14.17
CA ALA A 104 16.83 -23.32 12.91
C ALA A 104 15.50 -23.52 12.14
N ASP A 105 15.01 -24.76 12.05
CA ASP A 105 13.72 -25.06 11.41
C ASP A 105 12.54 -24.47 12.18
N GLY A 106 12.60 -24.49 13.52
CA GLY A 106 11.61 -23.85 14.39
C GLY A 106 11.48 -22.35 14.12
N TRP A 107 12.61 -21.65 14.14
CA TRP A 107 12.67 -20.22 13.85
C TRP A 107 12.32 -19.90 12.40
N GLY A 108 12.72 -20.74 11.44
CA GLY A 108 12.33 -20.60 10.04
C GLY A 108 10.81 -20.62 9.83
N LYS A 109 10.08 -21.49 10.52
CA LYS A 109 8.61 -21.53 10.47
C LYS A 109 7.97 -20.24 11.07
N ILE A 110 8.56 -19.71 12.14
CA ILE A 110 8.14 -18.46 12.76
C ILE A 110 8.39 -17.29 11.80
N GLN A 111 9.56 -17.22 11.19
CA GLN A 111 9.95 -16.24 10.20
C GLN A 111 8.97 -16.23 9.01
N GLU A 112 8.64 -17.40 8.44
CA GLU A 112 7.70 -17.52 7.34
C GLU A 112 6.31 -17.01 7.71
N ARG A 113 5.83 -17.30 8.91
CA ARG A 113 4.54 -16.83 9.42
C ARG A 113 4.48 -15.30 9.46
N TYR A 114 5.48 -14.65 10.04
CA TYR A 114 5.52 -13.20 10.14
C TYR A 114 5.78 -12.53 8.79
N PHE A 115 6.54 -13.15 7.88
CA PHE A 115 6.67 -12.70 6.51
C PHE A 115 5.33 -12.66 5.79
N LYS A 116 4.52 -13.69 5.91
CA LYS A 116 3.17 -13.73 5.31
C LYS A 116 2.26 -12.64 5.89
N GLN A 117 2.29 -12.44 7.21
CA GLN A 117 1.51 -11.38 7.86
C GLN A 117 1.94 -9.99 7.41
N ALA A 118 3.23 -9.70 7.41
CA ALA A 118 3.77 -8.43 6.93
C ALA A 118 3.40 -8.18 5.46
N ARG A 119 3.54 -9.20 4.60
CA ARG A 119 3.20 -9.11 3.18
C ARG A 119 1.71 -8.82 2.96
N ASN A 120 0.82 -9.45 3.72
CA ASN A 120 -0.61 -9.19 3.62
C ASN A 120 -0.93 -7.74 4.00
N CYS A 121 -0.47 -7.26 5.15
CA CYS A 121 -0.65 -5.88 5.55
C CYS A 121 -0.04 -4.88 4.54
N ALA A 122 1.14 -5.20 3.98
CA ALA A 122 1.77 -4.38 2.96
C ALA A 122 0.93 -4.29 1.68
N ASN A 123 0.32 -5.41 1.26
CA ASN A 123 -0.58 -5.43 0.11
C ASN A 123 -1.86 -4.63 0.36
N ASP A 124 -2.45 -4.76 1.55
CA ASP A 124 -3.68 -4.05 1.91
C ASP A 124 -3.48 -2.53 1.94
N MET A 125 -2.29 -2.08 2.33
CA MET A 125 -1.93 -0.65 2.40
C MET A 125 -1.31 -0.08 1.11
N GLY A 126 -1.21 -0.86 0.04
CA GLY A 126 -0.58 -0.38 -1.19
C GLY A 126 0.93 -0.15 -1.08
N LEU A 127 1.63 -0.82 -0.16
CA LEU A 127 3.08 -0.69 -0.01
C LEU A 127 3.88 -1.41 -1.11
N THR A 128 3.26 -2.35 -1.81
CA THR A 128 3.89 -3.07 -2.93
C THR A 128 3.54 -2.41 -4.27
N VAL A 129 4.42 -2.53 -5.26
CA VAL A 129 4.16 -2.01 -6.62
C VAL A 129 2.86 -2.60 -7.18
N THR A 130 2.68 -3.91 -7.04
CA THR A 130 1.50 -4.62 -7.55
C THR A 130 0.21 -4.16 -6.89
N SER A 131 0.22 -3.90 -5.57
CA SER A 131 -0.96 -3.38 -4.88
C SER A 131 -1.26 -1.94 -5.30
N ARG A 132 -0.24 -1.09 -5.46
CA ARG A 132 -0.44 0.29 -5.96
C ARG A 132 -1.06 0.34 -7.34
N CYS A 133 -0.66 -0.54 -8.25
CA CYS A 133 -1.29 -0.63 -9.58
C CYS A 133 -2.78 -1.00 -9.55
N ARG A 134 -3.26 -1.57 -8.43
CA ARG A 134 -4.68 -1.94 -8.24
C ARG A 134 -5.47 -0.87 -7.50
N LEU A 135 -4.79 0.07 -6.85
CA LEU A 135 -5.42 1.17 -6.12
C LEU A 135 -5.61 2.33 -7.10
N VAL A 136 -6.86 2.71 -7.31
CA VAL A 136 -7.18 4.00 -7.91
C VAL A 136 -7.22 5.01 -6.77
N VAL A 137 -6.21 5.87 -6.72
CA VAL A 137 -6.20 6.99 -5.78
C VAL A 137 -7.25 7.99 -6.28
N PRO A 138 -8.28 8.32 -5.48
CA PRO A 138 -9.23 9.35 -5.86
C PRO A 138 -8.47 10.67 -6.11
N ASP A 139 -8.78 11.32 -7.22
CA ASP A 139 -8.22 12.64 -7.50
C ASP A 139 -8.69 13.62 -6.41
N THR A 140 -7.79 13.98 -5.51
CA THR A 140 -8.08 14.90 -4.40
C THR A 140 -8.09 16.36 -4.84
N GLY A 141 -8.31 16.63 -6.13
CA GLY A 141 -8.48 17.99 -6.66
C GLY A 141 -7.20 18.85 -6.69
N LYS A 142 -6.04 18.25 -6.47
CA LYS A 142 -4.80 18.86 -6.94
C LYS A 142 -4.72 18.59 -8.43
N GLN A 143 -5.17 19.54 -9.23
CA GLN A 143 -4.82 19.60 -10.64
C GLN A 143 -3.30 19.41 -10.74
N ALA A 144 -2.88 18.19 -11.14
CA ALA A 144 -1.60 18.06 -11.80
C ALA A 144 -1.76 18.95 -13.05
N THR A 145 -1.06 20.08 -13.07
CA THR A 145 -0.88 20.84 -14.28
C THR A 145 -0.38 19.83 -15.31
N GLU A 146 -1.10 19.70 -16.43
CA GLU A 146 -0.78 18.76 -17.52
C GLU A 146 0.64 18.92 -18.07
N ASP A 147 1.36 19.93 -17.63
CA ASP A 147 2.69 20.31 -18.08
C ASP A 147 3.87 19.60 -17.39
N SER A 148 3.63 18.69 -16.44
CA SER A 148 4.75 18.08 -15.70
C SER A 148 4.84 16.54 -15.78
N ASN A 149 4.37 15.93 -16.87
CA ASN A 149 4.65 14.52 -17.10
C ASN A 149 5.94 14.39 -17.95
N PRO A 150 7.09 14.02 -17.34
CA PRO A 150 8.37 13.91 -18.05
C PRO A 150 8.33 12.97 -19.25
N MET A 151 7.39 12.02 -19.24
CA MET A 151 7.21 11.04 -20.30
C MET A 151 6.48 11.63 -21.51
N LEU A 152 5.57 12.58 -21.30
CA LEU A 152 4.90 13.33 -22.38
C LEU A 152 5.87 14.33 -23.03
N GLU A 153 6.77 14.95 -22.27
CA GLU A 153 7.83 15.81 -22.82
C GLU A 153 8.81 15.01 -23.70
N LEU A 154 9.14 13.79 -23.28
CA LEU A 154 10.03 12.90 -24.06
C LEU A 154 9.38 12.46 -25.38
N ILE A 155 8.07 12.21 -25.39
CA ILE A 155 7.32 11.86 -26.60
C ILE A 155 7.17 13.08 -27.52
N ARG A 156 6.86 14.27 -27.00
CA ARG A 156 6.78 15.53 -27.78
C ARG A 156 8.13 15.93 -28.36
N GLY A 157 9.21 15.86 -27.56
CA GLY A 157 10.57 16.17 -28.03
C GLY A 157 11.14 15.15 -29.04
N GLY A 158 10.55 13.96 -29.15
CA GLY A 158 10.89 12.95 -30.16
C GLY A 158 10.25 13.20 -31.53
N MET A 159 9.10 13.86 -31.59
CA MET A 159 8.39 14.16 -32.84
C MET A 159 9.00 15.32 -33.62
N ASP A 160 9.61 16.27 -32.94
CA ASP A 160 10.22 17.47 -33.61
C ASP A 160 11.58 17.17 -34.30
N ARG A 161 12.11 15.95 -34.17
CA ARG A 161 13.37 15.56 -34.85
C ARG A 161 13.18 14.91 -36.22
N TYR A 162 11.96 14.70 -36.64
CA TYR A 162 11.63 14.05 -37.91
C TYR A 162 10.71 14.88 -38.82
N ALA A 163 10.59 16.19 -38.56
CA ALA A 163 9.87 17.14 -39.42
C ALA A 163 10.87 17.98 -40.23
#